data_fe293b69a7f8339d70427c2c145f1c75
#
_entry.id   fe293b69a7f8339d70427c2c145f1c75
#
_cell.length_a   1.000
_cell.length_b   1.000
_cell.length_c   1.000
_cell.angle_alpha   90.00
_cell.angle_beta   90.00
_cell.angle_gamma   90.00
#
_symmetry.space_group_name_H-M   'P 1'
#
loop_
_entity.id
_entity.type
_entity.pdbx_description
1 polymer ?
#
loop_
_entity_poly.entity_id
_entity_poly.type
_entity_poly.pdbx_seq_one_letter_code
_entity_poly.pdbx_strand_id
1 'polypeptide(L)'
;MNETGDLVSVMDAVLWSVRLFVVALVAAAPAISSPLQLQVQSYEAFDRNCPRCDLRSQNLQDAHLIGADLREADLRGADLRGANLEGADLSGARLSGADLRGANLTNAELSGVDLRRADLRNAVVINAFAPDVMVEGVRFAGANLTGSHLIIGGGD
;
A
#
# COMPACT_ATOMS: atom_id res chain seq x y z
N MET A 1 -26.24 37.34 -14.68
CA MET A 1 -26.73 36.26 -13.85
C MET A 1 -26.16 35.00 -14.47
N ASN A 2 -25.02 34.51 -13.92
CA ASN A 2 -24.32 33.33 -14.45
C ASN A 2 -24.31 32.25 -13.34
N GLU A 3 -25.23 31.32 -13.48
CA GLU A 3 -25.37 30.17 -12.56
C GLU A 3 -24.66 28.91 -13.04
N THR A 4 -23.48 29.04 -13.62
CA THR A 4 -22.71 27.83 -14.11
C THR A 4 -21.42 27.58 -13.33
N GLY A 5 -21.13 28.35 -12.27
CA GLY A 5 -19.85 28.24 -11.51
C GLY A 5 -19.80 27.17 -10.43
N ASP A 6 -20.93 26.73 -9.89
CA ASP A 6 -20.93 25.92 -8.66
C ASP A 6 -21.05 24.40 -8.88
N LEU A 7 -21.40 23.95 -10.08
CA LEU A 7 -21.59 22.52 -10.35
C LEU A 7 -20.28 21.75 -10.52
N VAL A 8 -19.22 22.39 -10.97
CA VAL A 8 -17.92 21.75 -11.19
C VAL A 8 -17.22 21.48 -9.84
N SER A 9 -17.33 22.42 -8.90
CA SER A 9 -16.72 22.28 -7.56
C SER A 9 -17.37 21.17 -6.72
N VAL A 10 -18.69 20.99 -6.87
CA VAL A 10 -19.43 19.95 -6.15
C VAL A 10 -19.17 18.56 -6.75
N MET A 11 -18.96 18.48 -8.06
CA MET A 11 -18.60 17.20 -8.73
C MET A 11 -17.23 16.70 -8.32
N ASP A 12 -16.24 17.58 -8.15
CA ASP A 12 -14.89 17.17 -7.72
C ASP A 12 -14.88 16.68 -6.26
N ALA A 13 -15.66 17.31 -5.38
CA ALA A 13 -15.79 16.86 -3.98
C ALA A 13 -16.52 15.51 -3.87
N VAL A 14 -17.54 15.27 -4.71
CA VAL A 14 -18.27 14.01 -4.75
C VAL A 14 -17.42 12.89 -5.35
N LEU A 15 -16.64 13.18 -6.40
CA LEU A 15 -15.70 12.24 -7.01
C LEU A 15 -14.58 11.82 -6.04
N TRP A 16 -14.11 12.74 -5.20
CA TRP A 16 -13.11 12.43 -4.18
C TRP A 16 -13.68 11.55 -3.06
N SER A 17 -14.89 11.82 -2.61
CA SER A 17 -15.60 10.98 -1.63
C SER A 17 -15.91 9.59 -2.17
N VAL A 18 -16.28 9.49 -3.46
CA VAL A 18 -16.56 8.19 -4.11
C VAL A 18 -15.27 7.39 -4.30
N ARG A 19 -14.13 8.04 -4.58
CA ARG A 19 -12.83 7.37 -4.69
C ARG A 19 -12.38 6.75 -3.35
N LEU A 20 -12.53 7.46 -2.23
CA LEU A 20 -12.26 6.90 -0.91
C LEU A 20 -13.26 5.78 -0.53
N PHE A 21 -14.53 5.90 -0.93
CA PHE A 21 -15.56 4.93 -0.61
C PHE A 21 -15.42 3.62 -1.40
N VAL A 22 -14.94 3.68 -2.66
CA VAL A 22 -14.74 2.48 -3.49
C VAL A 22 -13.60 1.62 -2.93
N VAL A 23 -12.49 2.22 -2.48
CA VAL A 23 -11.40 1.49 -1.82
C VAL A 23 -11.88 0.88 -0.50
N ALA A 24 -12.70 1.58 0.27
CA ALA A 24 -13.24 1.08 1.54
C ALA A 24 -14.31 0.00 1.36
N LEU A 25 -15.09 0.03 0.28
CA LEU A 25 -16.18 -0.93 0.05
C LEU A 25 -15.67 -2.30 -0.40
N VAL A 26 -14.54 -2.35 -1.12
CA VAL A 26 -13.90 -3.61 -1.54
C VAL A 26 -13.29 -4.35 -0.35
N ALA A 27 -12.85 -3.62 0.68
CA ALA A 27 -12.25 -4.20 1.88
C ALA A 27 -13.28 -4.78 2.88
N ALA A 28 -14.56 -4.48 2.77
CA ALA A 28 -15.57 -4.81 3.78
C ALA A 28 -16.64 -5.84 3.33
N ALA A 29 -16.58 -6.39 2.11
CA ALA A 29 -17.59 -7.33 1.64
C ALA A 29 -17.26 -8.77 2.08
N PRO A 30 -18.15 -9.45 2.83
CA PRO A 30 -18.03 -10.89 3.01
C PRO A 30 -18.22 -11.58 1.64
N ALA A 31 -17.50 -12.68 1.44
CA ALA A 31 -17.47 -13.47 0.22
C ALA A 31 -18.87 -13.76 -0.35
N ILE A 32 -19.36 -12.90 -1.22
CA ILE A 32 -20.50 -13.18 -2.08
C ILE A 32 -19.94 -13.33 -3.49
N SER A 33 -19.87 -14.57 -3.96
CA SER A 33 -19.53 -14.91 -5.34
C SER A 33 -20.63 -14.36 -6.27
N SER A 34 -20.56 -13.07 -6.59
CA SER A 34 -21.47 -12.47 -7.57
C SER A 34 -20.67 -11.94 -8.77
N PRO A 35 -21.24 -11.96 -9.99
CA PRO A 35 -20.57 -11.47 -11.19
C PRO A 35 -20.13 -10.00 -11.11
N LEU A 36 -20.61 -9.24 -10.12
CA LEU A 36 -20.18 -7.88 -9.82
C LEU A 36 -18.72 -7.81 -9.29
N GLN A 37 -18.22 -8.90 -8.67
CA GLN A 37 -16.86 -8.95 -8.14
C GLN A 37 -15.80 -9.03 -9.26
N LEU A 38 -16.15 -9.62 -10.41
CA LEU A 38 -15.28 -9.62 -11.60
C LEU A 38 -15.15 -8.22 -12.23
N GLN A 39 -16.17 -7.39 -12.08
CA GLN A 39 -16.17 -6.02 -12.61
C GLN A 39 -15.37 -5.05 -11.73
N VAL A 40 -15.32 -5.30 -10.43
CA VAL A 40 -14.54 -4.48 -9.49
C VAL A 40 -13.02 -4.74 -9.65
N GLN A 41 -12.62 -5.98 -9.92
CA GLN A 41 -11.21 -6.32 -10.19
C GLN A 41 -10.63 -5.60 -11.43
N SER A 42 -11.46 -5.24 -12.41
CA SER A 42 -11.00 -4.46 -13.56
C SER A 42 -10.84 -2.96 -13.28
N TYR A 43 -11.46 -2.45 -12.23
CA TYR A 43 -11.27 -1.05 -11.77
C TYR A 43 -10.01 -0.87 -10.91
N GLU A 44 -9.54 -1.92 -10.25
CA GLU A 44 -8.31 -1.88 -9.45
C GLU A 44 -7.05 -1.65 -10.30
N ALA A 45 -7.11 -1.91 -11.61
CA ALA A 45 -6.01 -1.64 -12.52
C ALA A 45 -5.83 -0.14 -12.83
N PHE A 46 -6.76 0.73 -12.46
CA PHE A 46 -6.78 2.10 -12.97
C PHE A 46 -6.24 3.16 -12.00
N ASP A 47 -6.13 2.91 -10.71
CA ASP A 47 -5.66 3.92 -9.76
C ASP A 47 -4.55 3.40 -8.83
N ARG A 48 -3.45 2.94 -9.46
CA ARG A 48 -2.23 2.57 -8.72
C ARG A 48 -1.41 3.79 -8.28
N ASN A 49 -1.88 4.99 -8.59
CA ASN A 49 -1.22 6.23 -8.24
C ASN A 49 -1.97 6.89 -7.08
N CYS A 50 -1.46 6.70 -5.89
CA CYS A 50 -2.04 7.24 -4.68
C CYS A 50 -0.97 7.88 -3.78
N PRO A 51 -0.15 8.81 -4.31
CA PRO A 51 0.84 9.48 -3.47
C PRO A 51 0.15 10.29 -2.38
N ARG A 52 0.70 10.21 -1.16
CA ARG A 52 0.18 10.88 0.05
C ARG A 52 -1.21 10.43 0.50
N CYS A 53 -1.72 9.30 0.00
CA CYS A 53 -3.02 8.78 0.43
C CYS A 53 -3.04 8.41 1.90
N ASP A 54 -4.20 8.62 2.52
CA ASP A 54 -4.50 8.09 3.84
C ASP A 54 -5.08 6.67 3.70
N LEU A 55 -4.22 5.68 3.91
CA LEU A 55 -4.54 4.25 3.84
C LEU A 55 -4.38 3.58 5.21
N ARG A 56 -4.45 4.35 6.27
CA ARG A 56 -4.30 3.84 7.65
C ARG A 56 -5.33 2.77 7.96
N SER A 57 -4.84 1.66 8.52
CA SER A 57 -5.68 0.53 8.95
C SER A 57 -6.58 -0.05 7.86
N GLN A 58 -6.30 0.24 6.57
CA GLN A 58 -7.05 -0.34 5.46
C GLN A 58 -6.72 -1.82 5.29
N ASN A 59 -7.72 -2.58 4.85
CA ASN A 59 -7.51 -3.96 4.44
C ASN A 59 -7.10 -3.99 2.95
N LEU A 60 -5.81 -4.20 2.73
CA LEU A 60 -5.16 -4.35 1.42
C LEU A 60 -4.59 -5.77 1.25
N GLN A 61 -5.16 -6.74 1.96
CA GLN A 61 -4.73 -8.12 1.86
C GLN A 61 -4.86 -8.61 0.42
N ASP A 62 -3.80 -9.28 -0.07
CA ASP A 62 -3.69 -9.82 -1.43
C ASP A 62 -3.89 -8.76 -2.54
N ALA A 63 -3.78 -7.47 -2.23
CA ALA A 63 -3.96 -6.38 -3.20
C ALA A 63 -2.89 -6.43 -4.31
N HIS A 64 -3.27 -6.13 -5.54
CA HIS A 64 -2.41 -6.08 -6.72
C HIS A 64 -1.85 -4.66 -6.91
N LEU A 65 -0.76 -4.34 -6.22
CA LEU A 65 -0.12 -3.01 -6.18
C LEU A 65 1.20 -2.97 -6.98
N ILE A 66 1.32 -3.81 -8.01
CA ILE A 66 2.51 -3.86 -8.87
C ILE A 66 2.76 -2.49 -9.52
N GLY A 67 3.96 -1.91 -9.30
CA GLY A 67 4.33 -0.61 -9.84
C GLY A 67 3.49 0.56 -9.32
N ALA A 68 2.80 0.40 -8.20
CA ALA A 68 1.98 1.46 -7.61
C ALA A 68 2.84 2.65 -7.15
N ASP A 69 2.36 3.87 -7.36
CA ASP A 69 2.92 5.08 -6.77
C ASP A 69 2.24 5.34 -5.42
N LEU A 70 2.94 4.96 -4.34
CA LEU A 70 2.51 5.11 -2.95
C LEU A 70 3.45 6.03 -2.16
N ARG A 71 4.12 6.93 -2.86
CA ARG A 71 5.06 7.88 -2.24
C ARG A 71 4.39 8.70 -1.15
N GLU A 72 5.06 8.78 0.00
CA GLU A 72 4.56 9.52 1.17
C GLU A 72 3.18 9.06 1.68
N ALA A 73 2.64 7.94 1.21
CA ALA A 73 1.34 7.41 1.67
C ALA A 73 1.39 7.02 3.16
N ASP A 74 0.29 7.22 3.84
CA ASP A 74 0.12 6.82 5.24
C ASP A 74 -0.57 5.45 5.31
N LEU A 75 0.24 4.39 5.43
CA LEU A 75 -0.17 2.98 5.51
C LEU A 75 -0.05 2.42 6.94
N ARG A 76 -0.03 3.27 7.94
CA ARG A 76 0.14 2.82 9.34
C ARG A 76 -0.95 1.86 9.77
N GLY A 77 -0.53 0.70 10.27
CA GLY A 77 -1.44 -0.36 10.72
C GLY A 77 -2.28 -0.99 9.60
N ALA A 78 -1.98 -0.73 8.33
CA ALA A 78 -2.66 -1.37 7.21
C ALA A 78 -2.40 -2.88 7.18
N ASP A 79 -3.37 -3.65 6.71
CA ASP A 79 -3.23 -5.08 6.44
C ASP A 79 -2.83 -5.29 4.98
N LEU A 80 -1.55 -5.55 4.75
CA LEU A 80 -0.93 -5.78 3.43
C LEU A 80 -0.48 -7.24 3.27
N ARG A 81 -1.06 -8.16 4.02
CA ARG A 81 -0.69 -9.59 3.94
C ARG A 81 -0.88 -10.11 2.52
N GLY A 82 0.16 -10.76 1.99
CA GLY A 82 0.14 -11.32 0.64
C GLY A 82 0.04 -10.29 -0.49
N ALA A 83 0.02 -8.99 -0.19
CA ALA A 83 -0.06 -7.96 -1.22
C ALA A 83 1.13 -8.01 -2.19
N ASN A 84 0.89 -7.81 -3.47
CA ASN A 84 1.93 -7.72 -4.48
C ASN A 84 2.31 -6.27 -4.73
N LEU A 85 3.42 -5.86 -4.13
CA LEU A 85 4.04 -4.52 -4.22
C LEU A 85 5.29 -4.52 -5.12
N GLU A 86 5.40 -5.49 -6.03
CA GLU A 86 6.55 -5.59 -6.93
C GLU A 86 6.75 -4.29 -7.73
N GLY A 87 7.95 -3.71 -7.65
CA GLY A 87 8.29 -2.47 -8.32
C GLY A 87 7.50 -1.24 -7.85
N ALA A 88 6.76 -1.32 -6.75
CA ALA A 88 6.04 -0.16 -6.21
C ALA A 88 7.02 0.89 -5.67
N ASP A 89 6.66 2.16 -5.81
CA ASP A 89 7.35 3.29 -5.19
C ASP A 89 6.67 3.66 -3.86
N LEU A 90 7.34 3.30 -2.78
CA LEU A 90 6.92 3.57 -1.39
C LEU A 90 7.79 4.66 -0.74
N SER A 91 8.57 5.41 -1.53
CA SER A 91 9.50 6.42 -0.98
C SER A 91 8.81 7.35 0.02
N GLY A 92 9.36 7.45 1.23
CA GLY A 92 8.82 8.25 2.32
C GLY A 92 7.48 7.77 2.89
N ALA A 93 6.97 6.62 2.48
CA ALA A 93 5.71 6.09 3.00
C ALA A 93 5.83 5.70 4.49
N ARG A 94 4.71 5.73 5.19
CA ARG A 94 4.61 5.41 6.62
C ARG A 94 3.91 4.07 6.78
N LEU A 95 4.68 3.03 7.07
CA LEU A 95 4.23 1.64 7.24
C LEU A 95 4.34 1.16 8.69
N SER A 96 4.48 2.08 9.65
CA SER A 96 4.68 1.67 11.03
C SER A 96 3.50 0.85 11.55
N GLY A 97 3.81 -0.33 12.10
CA GLY A 97 2.82 -1.30 12.58
C GLY A 97 1.99 -1.99 11.50
N ALA A 98 2.30 -1.81 10.22
CA ALA A 98 1.61 -2.52 9.13
C ALA A 98 1.91 -4.03 9.15
N ASP A 99 0.97 -4.83 8.70
CA ASP A 99 1.11 -6.27 8.51
C ASP A 99 1.44 -6.60 7.06
N LEU A 100 2.72 -6.85 6.78
CA LEU A 100 3.26 -7.17 5.45
C LEU A 100 3.62 -8.66 5.31
N ARG A 101 3.05 -9.53 6.13
CA ARG A 101 3.39 -10.97 6.09
C ARG A 101 3.10 -11.57 4.73
N GLY A 102 4.12 -12.20 4.15
CA GLY A 102 4.02 -12.83 2.83
C GLY A 102 3.87 -11.85 1.67
N ALA A 103 3.95 -10.54 1.89
CA ALA A 103 3.91 -9.56 0.81
C ALA A 103 5.13 -9.68 -0.12
N ASN A 104 4.95 -9.35 -1.40
CA ASN A 104 6.03 -9.28 -2.39
C ASN A 104 6.44 -7.82 -2.63
N LEU A 105 7.64 -7.46 -2.18
CA LEU A 105 8.27 -6.14 -2.38
C LEU A 105 9.50 -6.24 -3.31
N THR A 106 9.53 -7.22 -4.20
CA THR A 106 10.64 -7.37 -5.16
C THR A 106 10.80 -6.11 -6.00
N ASN A 107 12.03 -5.58 -6.09
CA ASN A 107 12.37 -4.36 -6.81
C ASN A 107 11.61 -3.10 -6.33
N ALA A 108 11.01 -3.11 -5.15
CA ALA A 108 10.32 -1.94 -4.61
C ALA A 108 11.31 -0.83 -4.21
N GLU A 109 10.87 0.42 -4.35
CA GLU A 109 11.57 1.60 -3.85
C GLU A 109 11.10 1.90 -2.42
N LEU A 110 12.00 1.81 -1.45
CA LEU A 110 11.71 1.94 -0.02
C LEU A 110 12.48 3.09 0.64
N SER A 111 13.04 4.04 -0.13
CA SER A 111 13.84 5.15 0.43
C SER A 111 13.07 5.93 1.48
N GLY A 112 13.64 6.06 2.68
CA GLY A 112 13.06 6.83 3.77
C GLY A 112 11.75 6.28 4.35
N VAL A 113 11.43 5.03 4.10
CA VAL A 113 10.20 4.39 4.61
C VAL A 113 10.27 4.19 6.12
N ASP A 114 9.16 4.47 6.81
CA ASP A 114 9.00 4.13 8.22
C ASP A 114 8.35 2.74 8.36
N LEU A 115 9.17 1.72 8.61
CA LEU A 115 8.75 0.33 8.86
C LEU A 115 8.68 -0.03 10.35
N ARG A 116 8.85 0.92 11.25
CA ARG A 116 8.92 0.60 12.67
C ARG A 116 7.75 -0.26 13.14
N ARG A 117 8.07 -1.37 13.83
CA ARG A 117 7.09 -2.35 14.33
C ARG A 117 6.23 -3.03 13.25
N ALA A 118 6.57 -2.90 11.98
CA ALA A 118 5.91 -3.64 10.92
C ALA A 118 6.25 -5.14 10.99
N ASP A 119 5.35 -5.96 10.47
CA ASP A 119 5.53 -7.41 10.42
C ASP A 119 5.80 -7.86 8.97
N LEU A 120 7.06 -8.14 8.64
CA LEU A 120 7.52 -8.63 7.34
C LEU A 120 7.82 -10.14 7.35
N ARG A 121 7.27 -10.90 8.27
CA ARG A 121 7.53 -12.35 8.31
C ARG A 121 7.09 -13.01 7.00
N ASN A 122 7.98 -13.83 6.45
CA ASN A 122 7.80 -14.52 5.16
C ASN A 122 7.58 -13.58 3.96
N ALA A 123 7.84 -12.28 4.08
CA ALA A 123 7.80 -11.35 2.96
C ALA A 123 8.97 -11.59 2.01
N VAL A 124 8.80 -11.24 0.74
CA VAL A 124 9.83 -11.27 -0.29
C VAL A 124 10.26 -9.82 -0.58
N VAL A 125 11.52 -9.49 -0.24
CA VAL A 125 12.09 -8.13 -0.38
C VAL A 125 13.37 -8.19 -1.21
N ILE A 126 13.27 -8.84 -2.37
CA ILE A 126 14.43 -9.07 -3.24
C ILE A 126 14.75 -7.79 -4.03
N ASN A 127 16.03 -7.40 -4.05
CA ASN A 127 16.53 -6.24 -4.78
C ASN A 127 15.79 -4.92 -4.47
N ALA A 128 15.12 -4.82 -3.33
CA ALA A 128 14.49 -3.56 -2.95
C ALA A 128 15.56 -2.51 -2.62
N PHE A 129 15.37 -1.29 -3.11
CA PHE A 129 16.24 -0.16 -2.77
C PHE A 129 15.71 0.52 -1.51
N ALA A 130 16.50 0.52 -0.44
CA ALA A 130 16.02 0.85 0.89
C ALA A 130 17.03 1.70 1.70
N PRO A 131 17.49 2.85 1.19
CA PRO A 131 18.29 3.77 1.99
C PRO A 131 17.40 4.48 3.04
N ASP A 132 18.00 4.80 4.17
CA ASP A 132 17.38 5.60 5.25
C ASP A 132 16.05 5.03 5.80
N VAL A 133 15.85 3.72 5.71
CA VAL A 133 14.65 3.04 6.23
C VAL A 133 14.73 2.92 7.76
N MET A 134 13.62 3.25 8.42
CA MET A 134 13.48 3.05 9.86
C MET A 134 12.94 1.65 10.15
N VAL A 135 13.75 0.78 10.77
CA VAL A 135 13.44 -0.66 10.97
C VAL A 135 13.32 -1.07 12.44
N GLU A 136 13.20 -0.12 13.35
CA GLU A 136 13.13 -0.42 14.78
C GLU A 136 11.90 -1.32 15.11
N GLY A 137 12.16 -2.48 15.70
CA GLY A 137 11.12 -3.41 16.13
C GLY A 137 10.41 -4.14 14.97
N VAL A 138 10.96 -4.12 13.75
CA VAL A 138 10.45 -4.88 12.62
C VAL A 138 10.65 -6.38 12.84
N ARG A 139 9.70 -7.19 12.38
CA ARG A 139 9.74 -8.65 12.45
C ARG A 139 10.04 -9.24 11.07
N PHE A 140 11.20 -9.87 10.89
CA PHE A 140 11.69 -10.39 9.61
C PHE A 140 11.76 -11.93 9.53
N ALA A 141 11.25 -12.67 10.50
CA ALA A 141 11.41 -14.13 10.52
C ALA A 141 10.89 -14.76 9.21
N GLY A 142 11.76 -15.47 8.49
CA GLY A 142 11.46 -16.11 7.21
C GLY A 142 11.37 -15.16 6.01
N ALA A 143 11.66 -13.87 6.17
CA ALA A 143 11.71 -12.95 5.04
C ALA A 143 12.90 -13.22 4.12
N ASN A 144 12.71 -13.09 2.80
CA ASN A 144 13.78 -13.14 1.82
C ASN A 144 14.24 -11.74 1.46
N LEU A 145 15.41 -11.34 1.96
CA LEU A 145 16.00 -10.01 1.77
C LEU A 145 17.14 -9.99 0.73
N THR A 146 17.21 -10.98 -0.14
CA THR A 146 18.32 -11.14 -1.11
C THR A 146 18.48 -9.89 -1.97
N GLY A 147 19.69 -9.33 -1.98
CA GLY A 147 20.02 -8.15 -2.80
C GLY A 147 19.34 -6.84 -2.37
N SER A 148 18.56 -6.84 -1.31
CA SER A 148 17.98 -5.61 -0.79
C SER A 148 19.01 -4.80 0.01
N HIS A 149 18.85 -3.46 0.00
CA HIS A 149 19.65 -2.56 0.83
C HIS A 149 19.10 -2.46 2.27
N LEU A 150 18.15 -3.29 2.63
CA LEU A 150 17.64 -3.36 3.99
C LEU A 150 18.72 -3.95 4.90
N ILE A 151 19.59 -3.09 5.42
CA ILE A 151 20.58 -3.48 6.41
C ILE A 151 19.82 -3.59 7.74
N ILE A 152 19.45 -4.82 8.07
CA ILE A 152 19.03 -5.11 9.43
C ILE A 152 20.30 -4.93 10.27
N GLY A 153 20.35 -3.86 11.03
CA GLY A 153 21.43 -3.67 11.98
C GLY A 153 21.58 -4.93 12.78
N GLY A 154 22.70 -5.65 12.56
CA GLY A 154 23.06 -6.79 13.36
C GLY A 154 23.19 -6.31 14.80
N GLY A 155 22.19 -6.59 15.61
CA GLY A 155 22.34 -6.58 17.05
C GLY A 155 23.14 -7.83 17.40
N ASP A 156 24.32 -7.63 17.93
CA ASP A 156 25.13 -8.62 18.64
C ASP A 156 24.35 -9.19 19.84
#